data_5e5383332191a30e9f0117cfe7d3f570
#
_entry.id   5e5383332191a30e9f0117cfe7d3f570
#
_cell.length_a   1.000
_cell.length_b   1.000
_cell.length_c   1.000
_cell.angle_alpha   90.00
_cell.angle_beta   90.00
_cell.angle_gamma   90.00
#
_symmetry.space_group_name_H-M   'P 1'
#
loop_
_entity.id
_entity.type
_entity.pdbx_description
1 polymer ?
#
loop_
_entity_poly.entity_id
_entity_poly.type
_entity_poly.pdbx_seq_one_letter_code
_entity_poly.pdbx_strand_id
1 'polypeptide(L)'
;DASVRHLGTDINYVVLENLFAELKDKVDFYFQTPVDKIEKKQEGYKILYKDGEAECTECIISVGRSGSKWMQSICEDLDISTKSNRVDIGVRVELPAVIFSHLTDELYESKIVYRTKKFEDRVRTFCMNPYGQVVNENTNGIITVNGHSFEDPEKRTENTNFALLVAKHFSEPFKDSNGYGESI
;
A
#
# COMPACT_ATOMS: atom_id res chain seq x y z
N ASP A 1 1.24 -7.42 -21.91
CA ASP A 1 1.51 -7.90 -20.54
C ASP A 1 2.92 -7.46 -20.17
N ALA A 2 3.06 -6.82 -19.00
CA ALA A 2 4.36 -6.46 -18.46
C ALA A 2 4.83 -7.57 -17.50
N SER A 3 6.04 -8.05 -17.69
CA SER A 3 6.68 -8.95 -16.75
C SER A 3 7.21 -8.14 -15.57
N VAL A 4 6.75 -8.45 -14.37
CA VAL A 4 7.20 -7.82 -13.13
C VAL A 4 7.97 -8.85 -12.31
N ARG A 5 9.19 -8.49 -11.90
CA ARG A 5 9.99 -9.33 -11.00
C ARG A 5 9.82 -8.82 -9.57
N HIS A 6 9.56 -9.72 -8.66
CA HIS A 6 9.58 -9.44 -7.23
C HIS A 6 11.03 -9.42 -6.73
N LEU A 7 11.40 -8.36 -5.98
CA LEU A 7 12.78 -8.15 -5.55
C LEU A 7 13.07 -8.60 -4.12
N GLY A 8 12.04 -8.94 -3.35
CA GLY A 8 12.20 -9.16 -1.91
C GLY A 8 12.26 -7.84 -1.12
N THR A 9 11.97 -7.92 0.17
CA THR A 9 11.91 -6.74 1.06
C THR A 9 13.29 -6.18 1.35
N ASP A 10 14.30 -7.01 1.43
CA ASP A 10 15.70 -6.66 1.70
C ASP A 10 16.34 -5.84 0.57
N ILE A 11 15.93 -6.07 -0.67
CA ILE A 11 16.46 -5.34 -1.83
C ILE A 11 15.82 -3.95 -2.00
N ASN A 12 14.62 -3.74 -1.49
CA ASN A 12 13.93 -2.45 -1.62
C ASN A 12 14.74 -1.27 -1.07
N TYR A 13 15.47 -1.48 0.03
CA TYR A 13 16.33 -0.47 0.62
C TYR A 13 17.45 -0.04 -0.36
N VAL A 14 18.12 -1.01 -0.98
CA VAL A 14 19.19 -0.76 -1.96
C VAL A 14 18.66 -0.01 -3.18
N VAL A 15 17.47 -0.35 -3.65
CA VAL A 15 16.81 0.35 -4.78
C VAL A 15 16.53 1.80 -4.41
N LEU A 16 16.03 2.07 -3.22
CA LEU A 16 15.74 3.43 -2.74
C LEU A 16 17.00 4.26 -2.54
N GLU A 17 18.08 3.66 -2.01
CA GLU A 17 19.38 4.35 -1.88
C GLU A 17 19.94 4.73 -3.25
N ASN A 18 19.91 3.82 -4.21
CA ASN A 18 20.38 4.09 -5.56
C ASN A 18 19.55 5.20 -6.23
N LEU A 19 18.23 5.17 -6.08
CA LEU A 19 17.35 6.22 -6.60
C LEU A 19 17.65 7.58 -5.97
N PHE A 20 17.83 7.62 -4.64
CA PHE A 20 18.21 8.84 -3.95
C PHE A 20 19.57 9.37 -4.41
N ALA A 21 20.57 8.49 -4.55
CA ALA A 21 21.90 8.87 -5.03
C ALA A 21 21.87 9.50 -6.43
N GLU A 22 20.99 9.02 -7.32
CA GLU A 22 20.78 9.58 -8.66
C GLU A 22 20.06 10.94 -8.66
N LEU A 23 19.22 11.21 -7.66
CA LEU A 23 18.36 12.38 -7.63
C LEU A 23 18.87 13.51 -6.73
N LYS A 24 19.69 13.22 -5.72
CA LYS A 24 20.07 14.16 -4.66
C LYS A 24 20.70 15.48 -5.16
N ASP A 25 21.37 15.45 -6.31
CA ASP A 25 22.00 16.62 -6.92
C ASP A 25 21.13 17.24 -8.06
N LYS A 26 19.94 16.71 -8.30
CA LYS A 26 19.03 17.13 -9.38
C LYS A 26 17.73 17.74 -8.89
N VAL A 27 17.36 17.46 -7.65
CA VAL A 27 16.11 17.93 -7.02
C VAL A 27 16.37 18.37 -5.59
N ASP A 28 15.58 19.30 -5.10
CA ASP A 28 15.61 19.74 -3.71
C ASP A 28 14.74 18.80 -2.87
N PHE A 29 15.32 18.20 -1.83
CA PHE A 29 14.63 17.31 -0.88
C PHE A 29 14.36 18.02 0.43
N TYR A 30 13.11 18.05 0.85
CA TYR A 30 12.67 18.59 2.13
C TYR A 30 12.24 17.44 3.03
N PHE A 31 13.18 16.85 3.78
CA PHE A 31 12.89 15.78 4.73
C PHE A 31 12.29 16.32 6.02
N GLN A 32 11.47 15.48 6.69
CA GLN A 32 10.80 15.82 7.95
C GLN A 32 10.02 17.14 7.88
N THR A 33 9.51 17.46 6.72
CA THR A 33 8.79 18.70 6.43
C THR A 33 7.35 18.38 6.04
N PRO A 34 6.45 18.21 7.05
CA PRO A 34 5.04 17.99 6.78
C PRO A 34 4.45 19.19 6.03
N VAL A 35 3.65 18.90 5.02
CA VAL A 35 2.87 19.91 4.32
C VAL A 35 1.57 20.14 5.09
N ASP A 36 1.32 21.38 5.48
CA ASP A 36 0.13 21.76 6.24
C ASP A 36 -1.05 22.04 5.29
N LYS A 37 -0.79 22.74 4.18
CA LYS A 37 -1.84 23.17 3.26
C LYS A 37 -1.32 23.30 1.82
N ILE A 38 -2.23 23.10 0.87
CA ILE A 38 -1.99 23.39 -0.55
C ILE A 38 -3.07 24.36 -1.01
N GLU A 39 -2.66 25.48 -1.57
CA GLU A 39 -3.55 26.50 -2.09
C GLU A 39 -3.42 26.58 -3.61
N LYS A 40 -4.58 26.59 -4.30
CA LYS A 40 -4.61 26.84 -5.74
C LYS A 40 -4.44 28.32 -6.01
N LYS A 41 -3.55 28.67 -6.94
CA LYS A 41 -3.33 30.04 -7.44
C LYS A 41 -3.93 30.20 -8.84
N GLN A 42 -3.81 31.39 -9.42
CA GLN A 42 -4.19 31.61 -10.82
C GLN A 42 -3.34 30.76 -11.77
N GLU A 43 -2.05 30.65 -11.47
CA GLU A 43 -1.13 29.74 -12.14
C GLU A 43 -0.42 28.88 -11.09
N GLY A 44 -0.71 27.57 -11.10
CA GLY A 44 -0.06 26.60 -10.22
C GLY A 44 -0.60 26.56 -8.80
N TYR A 45 0.29 26.21 -7.87
CA TYR A 45 -0.05 25.93 -6.48
C TYR A 45 0.98 26.56 -5.52
N LYS A 46 0.52 26.91 -4.33
CA LYS A 46 1.32 27.30 -3.19
C LYS A 46 1.22 26.21 -2.12
N ILE A 47 2.36 25.72 -1.69
CA ILE A 47 2.50 24.68 -0.68
C ILE A 47 2.99 25.31 0.60
N LEU A 48 2.22 25.17 1.68
CA LEU A 48 2.54 25.72 2.99
C LEU A 48 3.02 24.57 3.91
N TYR A 49 4.10 24.81 4.61
CA TYR A 49 4.65 23.90 5.62
C TYR A 49 5.19 24.74 6.80
N LYS A 50 5.36 24.09 7.96
CA LYS A 50 5.61 24.74 9.25
C LYS A 50 6.60 25.92 9.21
N ASP A 51 7.69 25.81 8.46
CA ASP A 51 8.80 26.76 8.50
C ASP A 51 8.96 27.54 7.18
N GLY A 52 7.98 27.45 6.27
CA GLY A 52 8.06 28.14 4.99
C GLY A 52 6.94 27.83 3.99
N GLU A 53 7.21 28.20 2.76
CA GLU A 53 6.30 27.98 1.64
C GLU A 53 7.09 27.72 0.35
N ALA A 54 6.45 27.04 -0.59
CA ALA A 54 6.97 26.81 -1.94
C ALA A 54 5.86 27.07 -2.98
N GLU A 55 6.25 27.49 -4.17
CA GLU A 55 5.33 27.63 -5.30
C GLU A 55 5.73 26.70 -6.43
N CYS A 56 4.75 26.13 -7.14
CA CYS A 56 4.98 25.26 -8.27
C CYS A 56 3.85 25.38 -9.30
N THR A 57 4.14 25.07 -10.55
CA THR A 57 3.13 25.00 -11.62
C THR A 57 2.30 23.73 -11.53
N GLU A 58 2.91 22.63 -11.11
CA GLU A 58 2.26 21.33 -10.97
C GLU A 58 2.63 20.71 -9.61
N CYS A 59 1.68 20.06 -8.97
CA CYS A 59 1.85 19.40 -7.67
C CYS A 59 1.38 17.96 -7.76
N ILE A 60 2.29 17.02 -7.48
CA ILE A 60 1.99 15.58 -7.40
C ILE A 60 1.94 15.19 -5.93
N ILE A 61 0.81 14.64 -5.49
CA ILE A 61 0.60 14.19 -4.12
C ILE A 61 0.63 12.66 -4.08
N SER A 62 1.56 12.09 -3.32
CA SER A 62 1.77 10.65 -3.21
C SER A 62 2.10 10.24 -1.78
N VAL A 63 1.16 10.48 -0.87
CA VAL A 63 1.36 10.39 0.58
C VAL A 63 1.13 8.98 1.20
N GLY A 64 0.68 8.03 0.39
CA GLY A 64 0.42 6.66 0.87
C GLY A 64 -0.72 6.56 1.88
N ARG A 65 -0.80 5.41 2.58
CA ARG A 65 -1.91 5.09 3.50
C ARG A 65 -1.96 6.02 4.72
N SER A 66 -0.81 6.31 5.32
CA SER A 66 -0.72 7.17 6.50
C SER A 66 -1.16 8.60 6.25
N GLY A 67 -1.08 9.08 5.01
CA GLY A 67 -1.51 10.41 4.59
C GLY A 67 -2.97 10.48 4.11
N SER A 68 -3.76 9.42 4.20
CA SER A 68 -5.11 9.38 3.62
C SER A 68 -6.06 10.42 4.21
N LYS A 69 -6.04 10.62 5.53
CA LYS A 69 -6.86 11.64 6.22
C LYS A 69 -6.44 13.06 5.84
N TRP A 70 -5.14 13.30 5.76
CA TRP A 70 -4.61 14.59 5.28
C TRP A 70 -4.99 14.82 3.81
N MET A 71 -4.88 13.79 2.96
CA MET A 71 -5.30 13.90 1.56
C MET A 71 -6.79 14.23 1.41
N GLN A 72 -7.64 13.69 2.28
CA GLN A 72 -9.06 14.03 2.31
C GLN A 72 -9.27 15.52 2.60
N SER A 73 -8.58 16.09 3.60
CA SER A 73 -8.67 17.52 3.89
C SER A 73 -8.17 18.39 2.74
N ILE A 74 -7.11 17.99 2.04
CA ILE A 74 -6.64 18.70 0.84
C ILE A 74 -7.69 18.65 -0.29
N CYS A 75 -8.36 17.53 -0.48
CA CYS A 75 -9.44 17.43 -1.47
C CYS A 75 -10.61 18.37 -1.13
N GLU A 76 -10.99 18.44 0.15
CA GLU A 76 -12.04 19.36 0.63
C GLU A 76 -11.63 20.83 0.42
N ASP A 77 -10.41 21.20 0.79
CA ASP A 77 -9.88 22.56 0.65
C ASP A 77 -9.77 23.00 -0.83
N LEU A 78 -9.51 22.09 -1.73
CA LEU A 78 -9.39 22.35 -3.18
C LEU A 78 -10.68 22.13 -3.96
N ASP A 79 -11.80 21.84 -3.29
CA ASP A 79 -13.11 21.50 -3.89
C ASP A 79 -13.02 20.31 -4.89
N ILE A 80 -12.21 19.31 -4.54
CA ILE A 80 -12.06 18.08 -5.32
C ILE A 80 -13.05 17.04 -4.79
N SER A 81 -14.01 16.64 -5.63
CA SER A 81 -14.98 15.62 -5.25
C SER A 81 -14.31 14.25 -5.08
N THR A 82 -14.61 13.58 -3.97
CA THR A 82 -14.14 12.22 -3.68
C THR A 82 -15.28 11.21 -3.68
N LYS A 83 -14.95 9.95 -3.89
CA LYS A 83 -15.90 8.84 -3.78
C LYS A 83 -15.34 7.78 -2.86
N SER A 84 -16.21 7.19 -2.03
CA SER A 84 -15.84 6.02 -1.25
C SER A 84 -15.41 4.88 -2.17
N ASN A 85 -14.28 4.28 -1.87
CA ASN A 85 -13.73 3.17 -2.62
C ASN A 85 -14.07 1.85 -1.94
N ARG A 86 -13.77 0.73 -2.60
CA ARG A 86 -13.85 -0.59 -1.97
C ARG A 86 -12.78 -0.73 -0.90
N VAL A 87 -13.09 -1.52 0.12
CA VAL A 87 -12.14 -2.00 1.11
C VAL A 87 -11.94 -3.51 0.95
N ASP A 88 -10.70 -3.97 1.03
CA ASP A 88 -10.35 -5.37 1.07
C ASP A 88 -10.22 -5.82 2.52
N ILE A 89 -11.01 -6.80 2.93
CA ILE A 89 -11.03 -7.35 4.28
C ILE A 89 -10.68 -8.82 4.21
N GLY A 90 -9.91 -9.31 5.19
CA GLY A 90 -9.56 -10.71 5.22
C GLY A 90 -8.55 -11.08 6.30
N VAL A 91 -7.95 -12.24 6.12
CA VAL A 91 -6.99 -12.82 7.05
C VAL A 91 -5.69 -13.16 6.34
N ARG A 92 -4.57 -13.13 7.06
CA ARG A 92 -3.32 -13.68 6.59
C ARG A 92 -3.19 -15.13 7.04
N VAL A 93 -2.82 -15.97 6.10
CA VAL A 93 -2.62 -17.41 6.29
C VAL A 93 -1.14 -17.72 6.10
N GLU A 94 -0.58 -18.53 6.97
CA GLU A 94 0.76 -19.08 6.86
C GLU A 94 0.68 -20.61 6.91
N LEU A 95 1.45 -21.27 6.07
CA LEU A 95 1.47 -22.73 5.99
C LEU A 95 2.82 -23.21 5.42
N PRO A 96 3.19 -24.51 5.61
CA PRO A 96 4.42 -25.05 5.08
C PRO A 96 4.57 -24.81 3.57
N ALA A 97 5.72 -24.32 3.14
CA ALA A 97 5.98 -23.94 1.74
C ALA A 97 5.78 -25.11 0.77
N VAL A 98 6.06 -26.32 1.21
CA VAL A 98 5.91 -27.55 0.40
C VAL A 98 4.49 -27.72 -0.16
N ILE A 99 3.47 -27.18 0.52
CA ILE A 99 2.07 -27.27 0.07
C ILE A 99 1.84 -26.50 -1.22
N PHE A 100 2.51 -25.34 -1.38
CA PHE A 100 2.36 -24.44 -2.52
C PHE A 100 3.58 -24.41 -3.46
N SER A 101 4.67 -25.14 -3.15
CA SER A 101 5.90 -25.10 -3.94
C SER A 101 5.67 -25.38 -5.43
N HIS A 102 4.77 -26.31 -5.77
CA HIS A 102 4.40 -26.63 -7.15
C HIS A 102 3.80 -25.42 -7.93
N LEU A 103 3.36 -24.38 -7.25
CA LEU A 103 2.89 -23.12 -7.85
C LEU A 103 3.91 -22.00 -7.69
N THR A 104 4.51 -21.87 -6.51
CA THR A 104 5.37 -20.73 -6.18
C THR A 104 6.75 -20.82 -6.79
N ASP A 105 7.23 -22.02 -7.10
CA ASP A 105 8.50 -22.21 -7.79
C ASP A 105 8.42 -21.78 -9.27
N GLU A 106 7.20 -21.83 -9.87
CA GLU A 106 6.97 -21.43 -11.24
C GLU A 106 6.48 -19.96 -11.36
N LEU A 107 5.57 -19.52 -10.48
CA LEU A 107 4.83 -18.26 -10.63
C LEU A 107 5.13 -17.23 -9.56
N TYR A 108 5.89 -17.55 -8.52
CA TYR A 108 6.14 -16.76 -7.33
C TYR A 108 4.83 -16.36 -6.59
N GLU A 109 3.97 -15.52 -7.19
CA GLU A 109 2.71 -15.07 -6.63
C GLU A 109 1.52 -15.56 -7.45
N SER A 110 0.85 -16.61 -6.99
CA SER A 110 -0.34 -17.16 -7.63
C SER A 110 -1.61 -16.45 -7.17
N LYS A 111 -2.46 -16.05 -8.12
CA LYS A 111 -3.78 -15.44 -7.83
C LYS A 111 -4.86 -16.50 -7.90
N ILE A 112 -5.17 -17.12 -6.76
CA ILE A 112 -6.22 -18.12 -6.63
C ILE A 112 -7.52 -17.40 -6.25
N VAL A 113 -8.61 -17.74 -6.92
CA VAL A 113 -9.93 -17.16 -6.69
C VAL A 113 -10.94 -18.27 -6.38
N TYR A 114 -11.69 -18.08 -5.29
CA TYR A 114 -12.76 -18.96 -4.88
C TYR A 114 -14.06 -18.16 -4.66
N ARG A 115 -15.19 -18.68 -5.13
CA ARG A 115 -16.52 -18.14 -4.82
C ARG A 115 -17.18 -18.94 -3.72
N THR A 116 -17.57 -18.26 -2.63
CA THR A 116 -18.24 -18.93 -1.52
C THR A 116 -19.66 -19.37 -1.93
N LYS A 117 -20.06 -20.59 -1.52
CA LYS A 117 -21.37 -21.15 -1.91
C LYS A 117 -22.55 -20.40 -1.29
N LYS A 118 -22.39 -19.85 -0.08
CA LYS A 118 -23.49 -19.25 0.68
C LYS A 118 -23.75 -17.78 0.33
N PHE A 119 -22.68 -17.02 0.15
CA PHE A 119 -22.77 -15.56 -0.03
C PHE A 119 -22.26 -15.10 -1.40
N GLU A 120 -21.77 -16.03 -2.22
CA GLU A 120 -21.17 -15.76 -3.53
C GLU A 120 -20.02 -14.77 -3.51
N ASP A 121 -19.44 -14.52 -2.32
CA ASP A 121 -18.27 -13.68 -2.16
C ASP A 121 -17.09 -14.21 -2.96
N ARG A 122 -16.43 -13.31 -3.66
CA ARG A 122 -15.20 -13.62 -4.39
C ARG A 122 -14.00 -13.45 -3.45
N VAL A 123 -13.56 -14.56 -2.86
CA VAL A 123 -12.33 -14.63 -2.07
C VAL A 123 -11.14 -14.81 -3.01
N ARG A 124 -10.05 -14.09 -2.77
CA ARG A 124 -8.83 -14.21 -3.56
C ARG A 124 -7.58 -14.24 -2.69
N THR A 125 -6.56 -14.95 -3.16
CA THR A 125 -5.22 -14.80 -2.59
C THR A 125 -4.65 -13.43 -2.97
N PHE A 126 -3.83 -12.87 -2.09
CA PHE A 126 -3.16 -11.60 -2.31
C PHE A 126 -1.82 -11.57 -1.57
N CYS A 127 -0.82 -10.90 -2.17
CA CYS A 127 0.50 -10.71 -1.58
C CYS A 127 1.07 -12.03 -1.03
N MET A 128 1.22 -13.03 -1.90
CA MET A 128 1.83 -14.31 -1.58
C MET A 128 3.34 -14.14 -1.45
N ASN A 129 3.88 -14.66 -0.35
CA ASN A 129 5.29 -14.58 -0.01
C ASN A 129 5.83 -15.99 0.19
N PRO A 130 6.38 -16.61 -0.86
CA PRO A 130 7.05 -17.92 -0.74
C PRO A 130 8.26 -17.80 0.17
N TYR A 131 8.42 -18.76 1.07
CA TYR A 131 9.52 -18.83 2.05
C TYR A 131 9.67 -17.54 2.88
N GLY A 132 8.55 -16.81 3.08
CA GLY A 132 8.52 -15.51 3.72
C GLY A 132 8.08 -15.56 5.18
N GLN A 133 8.02 -14.38 5.78
CA GLN A 133 7.61 -14.17 7.17
C GLN A 133 6.32 -13.37 7.25
N VAL A 134 5.47 -13.70 8.22
CA VAL A 134 4.33 -12.85 8.59
C VAL A 134 4.84 -11.74 9.52
N VAL A 135 4.45 -10.51 9.25
CA VAL A 135 4.85 -9.33 10.01
C VAL A 135 3.64 -8.50 10.40
N ASN A 136 3.71 -7.84 11.55
CA ASN A 136 2.74 -6.85 11.98
C ASN A 136 3.15 -5.48 11.45
N GLU A 137 2.18 -4.75 10.89
CA GLU A 137 2.30 -3.35 10.51
C GLU A 137 1.41 -2.49 11.41
N ASN A 138 1.96 -1.41 11.94
CA ASN A 138 1.19 -0.41 12.68
C ASN A 138 1.12 0.88 11.84
N THR A 139 -0.08 1.24 11.42
CA THR A 139 -0.31 2.50 10.71
C THR A 139 -1.27 3.35 11.53
N ASN A 140 -0.78 4.40 12.16
CA ASN A 140 -1.56 5.32 12.99
C ASN A 140 -2.38 4.62 14.10
N GLY A 141 -1.81 3.59 14.73
CA GLY A 141 -2.46 2.83 15.80
C GLY A 141 -3.28 1.63 15.33
N ILE A 142 -3.51 1.48 14.04
CA ILE A 142 -4.19 0.33 13.46
C ILE A 142 -3.16 -0.75 13.15
N ILE A 143 -3.33 -1.91 13.76
CA ILE A 143 -2.44 -3.05 13.57
C ILE A 143 -3.03 -3.96 12.50
N THR A 144 -2.26 -4.15 11.45
CA THR A 144 -2.58 -5.08 10.36
C THR A 144 -1.47 -6.12 10.20
N VAL A 145 -1.76 -7.19 9.48
CA VAL A 145 -0.81 -8.29 9.23
C VAL A 145 -0.42 -8.28 7.76
N ASN A 146 0.88 -8.27 7.51
CA ASN A 146 1.44 -8.35 6.17
C ASN A 146 2.43 -9.51 6.04
N GLY A 147 3.05 -9.70 4.89
CA GLY A 147 4.10 -10.68 4.65
C GLY A 147 5.30 -10.07 3.96
N HIS A 148 6.46 -10.54 4.37
CA HIS A 148 7.73 -10.20 3.73
C HIS A 148 8.35 -11.46 3.13
N SER A 149 8.97 -11.30 1.98
CA SER A 149 9.84 -12.29 1.37
C SER A 149 11.23 -11.71 1.19
N PHE A 150 12.23 -12.57 1.09
CA PHE A 150 13.62 -12.18 1.05
C PHE A 150 14.32 -12.80 -0.17
N GLU A 151 15.13 -12.00 -0.84
CA GLU A 151 16.04 -12.51 -1.86
C GLU A 151 17.16 -13.32 -1.21
N ASP A 152 17.65 -12.89 -0.06
CA ASP A 152 18.66 -13.57 0.74
C ASP A 152 18.14 -14.95 1.26
N PRO A 153 18.72 -16.08 0.82
CA PRO A 153 18.28 -17.41 1.23
C PRO A 153 18.38 -17.64 2.75
N GLU A 154 19.31 -16.99 3.45
CA GLU A 154 19.52 -17.17 4.90
C GLU A 154 18.37 -16.56 5.73
N LYS A 155 17.61 -15.65 5.14
CA LYS A 155 16.43 -15.02 5.78
C LYS A 155 15.12 -15.74 5.47
N ARG A 156 15.15 -16.73 4.58
CA ARG A 156 13.96 -17.47 4.18
C ARG A 156 13.50 -18.41 5.28
N THR A 157 12.19 -18.56 5.38
CA THR A 157 11.55 -19.54 6.27
C THR A 157 11.15 -20.80 5.51
N GLU A 158 10.66 -21.81 6.23
CA GLU A 158 10.07 -23.03 5.63
C GLU A 158 8.58 -22.83 5.28
N ASN A 159 8.04 -21.61 5.42
CA ASN A 159 6.63 -21.30 5.24
C ASN A 159 6.37 -20.39 4.04
N THR A 160 5.19 -20.54 3.46
CA THR A 160 4.60 -19.59 2.53
C THR A 160 3.42 -18.93 3.21
N ASN A 161 3.29 -17.60 3.08
CA ASN A 161 2.16 -16.88 3.61
C ASN A 161 1.47 -16.03 2.53
N PHE A 162 0.18 -15.80 2.68
CA PHE A 162 -0.63 -14.97 1.79
C PHE A 162 -1.89 -14.46 2.50
N ALA A 163 -2.45 -13.38 2.02
CA ALA A 163 -3.76 -12.93 2.47
C ALA A 163 -4.89 -13.61 1.69
N LEU A 164 -5.98 -13.94 2.36
CA LEU A 164 -7.27 -14.26 1.76
C LEU A 164 -8.18 -13.06 1.92
N LEU A 165 -8.52 -12.39 0.83
CA LEU A 165 -9.23 -11.12 0.82
C LEU A 165 -10.57 -11.21 0.10
N VAL A 166 -11.53 -10.48 0.65
CA VAL A 166 -12.84 -10.18 0.04
C VAL A 166 -12.94 -8.68 -0.14
N ALA A 167 -13.22 -8.22 -1.35
CA ALA A 167 -13.47 -6.82 -1.63
C ALA A 167 -14.92 -6.47 -1.30
N LYS A 168 -15.14 -5.48 -0.43
CA LYS A 168 -16.45 -4.95 -0.10
C LYS A 168 -16.61 -3.53 -0.60
N HIS A 169 -17.76 -3.25 -1.17
CA HIS A 169 -18.21 -1.91 -1.55
C HIS A 169 -19.34 -1.51 -0.63
N PHE A 170 -19.31 -0.29 -0.19
CA PHE A 170 -20.38 0.28 0.62
C PHE A 170 -21.13 1.33 -0.21
N SER A 171 -22.45 1.22 -0.21
CA SER A 171 -23.37 2.18 -0.80
C SER A 171 -24.10 2.94 0.29
N GLU A 172 -24.92 3.93 -0.09
CA GLU A 172 -25.79 4.61 0.85
C GLU A 172 -26.58 3.64 1.76
N PRO A 173 -26.72 3.92 3.06
CA PRO A 173 -26.20 5.10 3.78
C PRO A 173 -24.76 4.92 4.30
N PHE A 174 -24.12 3.78 4.09
CA PHE A 174 -22.83 3.40 4.65
C PHE A 174 -21.70 3.75 3.67
N LYS A 175 -21.35 5.02 3.52
CA LYS A 175 -20.33 5.46 2.57
C LYS A 175 -18.90 5.34 3.04
N ASP A 176 -18.66 5.27 4.34
CA ASP A 176 -17.31 5.28 4.90
C ASP A 176 -16.70 3.86 4.95
N SER A 177 -16.19 3.42 3.80
CA SER A 177 -15.51 2.13 3.70
C SER A 177 -14.17 2.11 4.46
N ASN A 178 -13.48 3.25 4.58
CA ASN A 178 -12.23 3.34 5.33
C ASN A 178 -12.51 3.22 6.83
N GLY A 179 -13.44 3.99 7.38
CA GLY A 179 -13.84 3.90 8.79
C GLY A 179 -14.36 2.51 9.17
N TYR A 180 -15.09 1.84 8.26
CA TYR A 180 -15.47 0.45 8.46
C TYR A 180 -14.26 -0.48 8.53
N GLY A 181 -13.31 -0.35 7.59
CA GLY A 181 -12.08 -1.14 7.59
C GLY A 181 -11.23 -0.90 8.85
N GLU A 182 -11.18 0.34 9.34
CA GLU A 182 -10.47 0.70 10.58
C GLU A 182 -11.16 0.12 11.85
N SER A 183 -12.46 -0.17 11.80
CA SER A 183 -13.25 -0.68 12.95
C SER A 183 -13.18 -2.21 13.12
N ILE A 184 -12.66 -2.95 12.12
CA ILE A 184 -12.49 -4.41 12.13
C ILE A 184 -11.12 -4.80 12.64
#